data_55f94eff99eba14fdcc3e0b1a8fd8328
#
_entry.id   55f94eff99eba14fdcc3e0b1a8fd8328
#
_cell.length_a   1.000
_cell.length_b   1.000
_cell.length_c   1.000
_cell.angle_alpha   90.00
_cell.angle_beta   90.00
_cell.angle_gamma   90.00
#
_symmetry.space_group_name_H-M   'P 1'
#
loop_
_entity.id
_entity.type
_entity.pdbx_description
1 polymer ?
#
loop_
_entity_poly.entity_id
_entity_poly.type
_entity_poly.pdbx_seq_one_letter_code
_entity_poly.pdbx_strand_id
1 'polypeptide(L)'
;MKNKGLMLGSMLSVMALSSPVFALDGLTLEAGHTNESTDAYRLAAQFEFASDMWRSDGGALALDGYWDAGYTYWNDLDTQSISLTPMFRLQFGPDNGGVTPFLEAGIGAALFSESNLDDRRDLGSNFQFEDRIGAGLRFASGSELGLRYYHYSNAGIEQPNQGINKAALYYRFAI
;
A
#
# COMPACT_ATOMS: atom_id res chain seq x y z
N MET A 1 -59.86 8.16 27.27
CA MET A 1 -58.43 8.49 26.99
C MET A 1 -57.88 7.39 26.12
N LYS A 2 -57.58 7.69 24.85
CA LYS A 2 -57.17 6.71 23.82
C LYS A 2 -55.65 6.75 23.71
N ASN A 3 -54.95 5.70 24.15
CA ASN A 3 -53.53 5.52 23.90
C ASN A 3 -53.30 5.06 22.47
N LYS A 4 -52.70 5.90 21.66
CA LYS A 4 -52.18 5.53 20.34
C LYS A 4 -50.76 4.97 20.52
N GLY A 5 -50.61 3.65 20.46
CA GLY A 5 -49.34 3.00 20.34
C GLY A 5 -48.71 3.28 18.97
N LEU A 6 -47.55 3.92 18.99
CA LEU A 6 -46.75 4.16 17.81
C LEU A 6 -45.89 2.89 17.56
N MET A 7 -46.28 2.09 16.58
CA MET A 7 -45.46 0.99 16.07
C MET A 7 -44.34 1.60 15.22
N LEU A 8 -43.12 1.62 15.78
CA LEU A 8 -41.91 1.89 15.01
C LEU A 8 -41.49 0.58 14.33
N GLY A 9 -41.88 0.41 13.09
CA GLY A 9 -41.36 -0.67 12.24
C GLY A 9 -39.93 -0.39 11.85
N SER A 10 -38.97 -1.08 12.49
CA SER A 10 -37.58 -1.08 12.07
C SER A 10 -37.45 -1.89 10.78
N MET A 11 -37.40 -1.20 9.66
CA MET A 11 -36.97 -1.73 8.38
C MET A 11 -35.46 -1.97 8.48
N LEU A 12 -35.04 -3.19 8.85
CA LEU A 12 -33.69 -3.66 8.71
C LEU A 12 -33.47 -3.91 7.20
N SER A 13 -32.96 -2.91 6.50
CA SER A 13 -32.45 -3.09 5.15
C SER A 13 -31.18 -3.92 5.26
N VAL A 14 -31.26 -5.22 4.96
CA VAL A 14 -30.11 -6.07 4.69
C VAL A 14 -29.52 -5.55 3.38
N MET A 15 -28.56 -4.63 3.46
CA MET A 15 -27.64 -4.39 2.36
C MET A 15 -26.84 -5.68 2.19
N ALA A 16 -27.19 -6.45 1.17
CA ALA A 16 -26.30 -7.47 0.64
C ALA A 16 -25.04 -6.73 0.17
N LEU A 17 -24.03 -6.67 1.04
CA LEU A 17 -22.69 -6.31 0.67
C LEU A 17 -22.23 -7.40 -0.28
N SER A 18 -22.39 -7.17 -1.58
CA SER A 18 -21.64 -7.88 -2.59
C SER A 18 -20.16 -7.55 -2.28
N SER A 19 -19.51 -8.42 -1.53
CA SER A 19 -18.09 -8.31 -1.27
C SER A 19 -17.42 -8.31 -2.64
N PRO A 20 -16.66 -7.27 -3.03
CA PRO A 20 -15.82 -7.38 -4.20
C PRO A 20 -14.93 -8.59 -3.97
N VAL A 21 -14.98 -9.55 -4.87
CA VAL A 21 -14.03 -10.65 -4.88
C VAL A 21 -12.71 -9.99 -5.26
N PHE A 22 -11.88 -9.68 -4.27
CA PHE A 22 -10.52 -9.24 -4.51
C PHE A 22 -9.76 -10.45 -5.05
N ALA A 23 -9.59 -10.51 -6.36
CA ALA A 23 -8.67 -11.45 -6.95
C ALA A 23 -7.24 -11.02 -6.57
N LEU A 24 -6.41 -11.98 -6.21
CA LEU A 24 -5.00 -11.72 -6.01
C LEU A 24 -4.34 -11.57 -7.39
N ASP A 25 -3.84 -10.37 -7.70
CA ASP A 25 -3.28 -10.03 -9.01
C ASP A 25 -1.74 -10.05 -9.01
N GLY A 26 -1.13 -10.07 -7.82
CA GLY A 26 0.33 -10.12 -7.73
C GLY A 26 0.85 -10.36 -6.32
N LEU A 27 2.06 -10.91 -6.28
CA LEU A 27 2.89 -11.02 -5.08
C LEU A 27 4.18 -10.25 -5.27
N THR A 28 4.56 -9.45 -4.28
CA THR A 28 5.79 -8.64 -4.30
C THR A 28 6.74 -9.09 -3.21
N LEU A 29 8.01 -9.26 -3.60
CA LEU A 29 9.13 -9.42 -2.69
C LEU A 29 9.99 -8.16 -2.74
N GLU A 30 10.36 -7.63 -1.58
CA GLU A 30 11.23 -6.45 -1.47
C GLU A 30 12.37 -6.69 -0.51
N ALA A 31 13.52 -6.14 -0.87
CA ALA A 31 14.68 -5.99 0.01
C ALA A 31 15.06 -4.50 0.05
N GLY A 32 15.15 -3.94 1.23
CA GLY A 32 15.38 -2.52 1.43
C GLY A 32 16.38 -2.23 2.54
N HIS A 33 16.84 -1.00 2.55
CA HIS A 33 17.74 -0.46 3.57
C HIS A 33 17.13 0.80 4.17
N THR A 34 17.28 0.96 5.48
CA THR A 34 16.68 2.06 6.24
C THR A 34 17.69 3.17 6.53
N ASN A 35 17.19 4.34 6.92
CA ASN A 35 18.03 5.42 7.42
C ASN A 35 18.64 5.13 8.82
N GLU A 36 18.23 4.03 9.46
CA GLU A 36 18.84 3.50 10.70
C GLU A 36 19.95 2.48 10.43
N SER A 37 20.38 2.37 9.16
CA SER A 37 21.44 1.43 8.71
C SER A 37 21.09 -0.03 8.97
N THR A 38 19.81 -0.39 8.88
CA THR A 38 19.30 -1.74 9.01
C THR A 38 18.61 -2.18 7.72
N ASP A 39 18.51 -3.49 7.52
CA ASP A 39 17.81 -4.04 6.36
C ASP A 39 16.36 -4.32 6.70
N ALA A 40 15.50 -4.25 5.69
CA ALA A 40 14.09 -4.58 5.80
C ALA A 40 13.65 -5.45 4.62
N TYR A 41 12.90 -6.51 4.93
CA TYR A 41 12.38 -7.45 3.94
C TYR A 41 10.86 -7.41 3.98
N ARG A 42 10.22 -7.32 2.80
CA ARG A 42 8.78 -7.20 2.70
C ARG A 42 8.21 -8.22 1.73
N LEU A 43 7.10 -8.83 2.13
CA LEU A 43 6.20 -9.61 1.29
C LEU A 43 4.87 -8.86 1.19
N ALA A 44 4.32 -8.71 -0.02
CA ALA A 44 3.03 -8.06 -0.20
C ALA A 44 2.14 -8.78 -1.22
N ALA A 45 0.85 -8.76 -0.95
CA ALA A 45 -0.22 -9.14 -1.85
C ALA A 45 -0.80 -7.88 -2.52
N GLN A 46 -1.09 -7.96 -3.82
CA GLN A 46 -1.62 -6.84 -4.58
C GLN A 46 -2.95 -7.21 -5.24
N PHE A 47 -3.87 -6.25 -5.21
CA PHE A 47 -5.23 -6.35 -5.71
C PHE A 47 -5.48 -5.15 -6.61
N GLU A 48 -5.47 -5.35 -7.93
CA GLU A 48 -5.62 -4.24 -8.89
C GLU A 48 -7.04 -3.65 -8.81
N PHE A 49 -7.15 -2.36 -9.10
CA PHE A 49 -8.45 -1.71 -9.25
C PHE A 49 -9.14 -2.26 -10.50
N ALA A 50 -10.46 -2.33 -10.47
CA ALA A 50 -11.26 -3.02 -11.49
C ALA A 50 -11.11 -2.47 -12.92
N SER A 51 -10.53 -1.25 -13.09
CA SER A 51 -10.29 -0.63 -14.39
C SER A 51 -9.22 0.45 -14.31
N ASP A 52 -8.64 0.80 -15.46
CA ASP A 52 -7.85 2.02 -15.58
C ASP A 52 -8.68 3.23 -15.11
N MET A 53 -8.06 4.08 -14.33
CA MET A 53 -8.68 5.32 -13.85
C MET A 53 -8.72 6.38 -14.96
N TRP A 54 -7.70 6.35 -15.81
CA TRP A 54 -7.57 7.25 -16.95
C TRP A 54 -6.56 6.72 -17.98
N ARG A 55 -6.81 7.03 -19.26
CA ARG A 55 -5.88 6.75 -20.36
C ARG A 55 -5.91 7.93 -21.35
N SER A 56 -4.75 8.34 -21.84
CA SER A 56 -4.67 9.37 -22.89
C SER A 56 -5.21 8.86 -24.23
N ASP A 57 -5.73 9.76 -25.07
CA ASP A 57 -6.33 9.43 -26.37
C ASP A 57 -5.39 8.64 -27.28
N GLY A 58 -4.08 8.94 -27.23
CA GLY A 58 -3.04 8.24 -28.00
C GLY A 58 -2.50 6.98 -27.33
N GLY A 59 -3.01 6.61 -26.15
CA GLY A 59 -2.55 5.45 -25.38
C GLY A 59 -1.13 5.54 -24.83
N ALA A 60 -0.49 6.72 -24.95
CA ALA A 60 0.89 6.93 -24.50
C ALA A 60 1.03 7.03 -22.97
N LEU A 61 -0.06 7.33 -22.27
CA LEU A 61 -0.12 7.41 -20.82
C LEU A 61 -1.36 6.66 -20.30
N ALA A 62 -1.20 5.93 -19.22
CA ALA A 62 -2.31 5.33 -18.48
C ALA A 62 -2.10 5.51 -16.97
N LEU A 63 -3.17 5.83 -16.26
CA LEU A 63 -3.22 5.87 -14.80
C LEU A 63 -4.07 4.71 -14.33
N ASP A 64 -3.49 3.83 -13.56
CA ASP A 64 -4.18 2.74 -12.86
C ASP A 64 -3.82 2.74 -11.37
N GLY A 65 -4.23 1.71 -10.66
CA GLY A 65 -3.88 1.56 -9.26
C GLY A 65 -4.24 0.19 -8.72
N TYR A 66 -3.80 -0.03 -7.47
CA TYR A 66 -3.99 -1.29 -6.77
C TYR A 66 -3.93 -1.08 -5.26
N TRP A 67 -4.55 -1.97 -4.52
CA TRP A 67 -4.31 -2.13 -3.09
C TRP A 67 -3.09 -3.00 -2.87
N ASP A 68 -2.22 -2.56 -1.98
CA ASP A 68 -1.01 -3.29 -1.58
C ASP A 68 -1.10 -3.60 -0.09
N ALA A 69 -1.24 -4.88 0.24
CA ALA A 69 -1.28 -5.40 1.61
C ALA A 69 0.04 -6.10 1.91
N GLY A 70 0.84 -5.56 2.83
CA GLY A 70 2.19 -6.02 3.06
C GLY A 70 2.54 -6.32 4.50
N TYR A 71 3.48 -7.24 4.66
CA TYR A 71 4.18 -7.55 5.90
C TYR A 71 5.65 -7.22 5.72
N THR A 72 6.23 -6.46 6.66
CA THR A 72 7.65 -6.10 6.67
C THR A 72 8.30 -6.59 7.95
N TYR A 73 9.42 -7.29 7.78
CA TYR A 73 10.36 -7.63 8.84
C TYR A 73 11.51 -6.61 8.81
N TRP A 74 11.77 -5.96 9.94
CA TRP A 74 12.83 -4.97 10.11
C TRP A 74 13.97 -5.62 10.87
N ASN A 75 15.02 -5.94 10.13
CA ASN A 75 16.19 -6.60 10.71
C ASN A 75 16.87 -5.67 11.73
N ASP A 76 17.33 -6.21 12.84
CA ASP A 76 18.02 -5.49 13.93
C ASP A 76 17.23 -4.35 14.62
N LEU A 77 15.91 -4.24 14.37
CA LEU A 77 15.03 -3.27 15.05
C LEU A 77 13.97 -3.94 15.94
N ASP A 78 14.06 -5.24 16.18
CA ASP A 78 13.11 -6.02 16.98
C ASP A 78 11.62 -5.75 16.68
N THR A 79 11.31 -5.29 15.45
CA THR A 79 9.96 -4.92 15.07
C THR A 79 9.54 -5.55 13.74
N GLN A 80 8.24 -5.61 13.56
CA GLN A 80 7.56 -6.05 12.35
C GLN A 80 6.43 -5.08 12.07
N SER A 81 6.00 -4.98 10.82
CA SER A 81 4.83 -4.16 10.48
C SER A 81 3.96 -4.83 9.43
N ILE A 82 2.66 -4.56 9.53
CA ILE A 82 1.71 -4.81 8.47
C ILE A 82 1.23 -3.48 7.90
N SER A 83 0.94 -3.44 6.61
CA SER A 83 0.46 -2.22 5.97
C SER A 83 -0.61 -2.50 4.93
N LEU A 84 -1.45 -1.49 4.68
CA LEU A 84 -2.42 -1.45 3.59
C LEU A 84 -2.36 -0.08 2.94
N THR A 85 -1.97 -0.05 1.66
CA THR A 85 -1.75 1.18 0.93
C THR A 85 -2.41 1.14 -0.44
N PRO A 86 -3.30 2.09 -0.77
CA PRO A 86 -3.73 2.31 -2.14
C PRO A 86 -2.57 2.95 -2.92
N MET A 87 -2.17 2.29 -4.01
CA MET A 87 -1.12 2.76 -4.89
C MET A 87 -1.73 3.23 -6.20
N PHE A 88 -1.26 4.36 -6.69
CA PHE A 88 -1.59 4.92 -8.01
C PHE A 88 -0.35 4.84 -8.88
N ARG A 89 -0.52 4.35 -10.12
CA ARG A 89 0.59 4.08 -11.04
C ARG A 89 0.35 4.76 -12.38
N LEU A 90 1.26 5.63 -12.76
CA LEU A 90 1.29 6.29 -14.07
C LEU A 90 2.24 5.53 -14.99
N GLN A 91 1.73 4.88 -16.00
CA GLN A 91 2.47 4.12 -17.00
C GLN A 91 2.79 4.99 -18.22
N PHE A 92 3.99 4.79 -18.80
CA PHE A 92 4.51 5.53 -19.95
C PHE A 92 4.72 4.61 -21.14
N GLY A 93 3.91 4.78 -22.17
CA GLY A 93 3.97 4.02 -23.41
C GLY A 93 2.72 3.19 -23.67
N PRO A 94 2.53 2.77 -24.92
CA PRO A 94 1.43 1.89 -25.26
C PRO A 94 1.63 0.51 -24.63
N ASP A 95 0.54 -0.09 -24.21
CA ASP A 95 0.50 -1.48 -23.77
C ASP A 95 0.56 -2.42 -25.00
N ASN A 96 1.74 -2.54 -25.58
CA ASN A 96 2.00 -3.28 -26.82
C ASN A 96 2.77 -4.58 -26.59
N GLY A 97 2.77 -5.09 -25.35
CA GLY A 97 3.44 -6.33 -24.98
C GLY A 97 4.97 -6.21 -24.81
N GLY A 98 5.48 -4.99 -24.69
CA GLY A 98 6.88 -4.71 -24.42
C GLY A 98 7.16 -4.44 -22.93
N VAL A 99 8.20 -3.65 -22.69
CA VAL A 99 8.55 -3.12 -21.38
C VAL A 99 7.96 -1.74 -21.21
N THR A 100 7.16 -1.52 -20.18
CA THR A 100 6.49 -0.25 -19.91
C THR A 100 7.07 0.37 -18.63
N PRO A 101 7.74 1.53 -18.72
CA PRO A 101 8.16 2.29 -17.55
C PRO A 101 6.95 2.86 -16.81
N PHE A 102 7.07 3.00 -15.49
CA PHE A 102 6.03 3.65 -14.68
C PHE A 102 6.60 4.41 -13.48
N LEU A 103 5.80 5.33 -12.97
CA LEU A 103 5.94 5.93 -11.65
C LEU A 103 4.75 5.55 -10.80
N GLU A 104 4.97 5.40 -9.51
CA GLU A 104 3.88 5.10 -8.57
C GLU A 104 3.99 5.93 -7.30
N ALA A 105 2.84 6.20 -6.68
CA ALA A 105 2.76 6.87 -5.39
C ALA A 105 1.53 6.40 -4.63
N GLY A 106 1.60 6.45 -3.31
CA GLY A 106 0.47 6.12 -2.44
C GLY A 106 0.70 6.57 -1.01
N ILE A 107 -0.40 6.71 -0.29
CA ILE A 107 -0.42 6.97 1.16
C ILE A 107 -1.36 5.95 1.79
N GLY A 108 -0.86 5.22 2.76
CA GLY A 108 -1.60 4.17 3.46
C GLY A 108 -1.37 4.17 4.95
N ALA A 109 -1.74 3.07 5.57
CA ALA A 109 -1.60 2.85 6.99
C ALA A 109 -0.69 1.66 7.26
N ALA A 110 0.16 1.78 8.28
CA ALA A 110 0.98 0.70 8.80
C ALA A 110 0.80 0.55 10.32
N LEU A 111 0.86 -0.68 10.78
CA LEU A 111 0.88 -1.01 12.21
C LEU A 111 2.19 -1.74 12.52
N PHE A 112 3.00 -1.12 13.34
CA PHE A 112 4.24 -1.68 13.86
C PHE A 112 3.96 -2.48 15.13
N SER A 113 4.70 -3.57 15.34
CA SER A 113 4.61 -4.33 16.59
C SER A 113 5.16 -3.56 17.79
N GLU A 114 6.20 -2.74 17.54
CA GLU A 114 6.82 -1.87 18.54
C GLU A 114 6.99 -0.46 17.97
N SER A 115 6.74 0.56 18.78
CA SER A 115 6.95 1.97 18.41
C SER A 115 8.34 2.47 18.77
N ASN A 116 8.94 1.92 19.82
CA ASN A 116 10.32 2.20 20.20
C ASN A 116 11.24 1.19 19.50
N LEU A 117 11.90 1.62 18.42
CA LEU A 117 12.68 0.73 17.56
C LEU A 117 14.08 0.46 18.12
N ASP A 118 14.66 1.43 18.82
CA ASP A 118 15.93 1.33 19.54
C ASP A 118 16.10 2.56 20.48
N ASP A 119 17.21 2.64 21.21
CA ASP A 119 17.50 3.74 22.13
C ASP A 119 17.53 5.14 21.48
N ARG A 120 17.55 5.23 20.16
CA ARG A 120 17.68 6.47 19.39
C ARG A 120 16.43 6.81 18.56
N ARG A 121 15.51 5.84 18.37
CA ARG A 121 14.36 5.99 17.44
C ARG A 121 13.07 5.51 18.08
N ASP A 122 12.19 6.47 18.37
CA ASP A 122 10.84 6.23 18.84
C ASP A 122 9.83 6.85 17.86
N LEU A 123 8.94 6.03 17.34
CA LEU A 123 7.89 6.43 16.41
C LEU A 123 6.70 7.10 17.12
N GLY A 124 6.65 7.05 18.47
CA GLY A 124 5.60 7.61 19.32
C GLY A 124 4.32 6.78 19.35
N SER A 125 3.99 6.07 18.29
CA SER A 125 2.84 5.16 18.23
C SER A 125 3.09 3.98 17.32
N ASN A 126 2.38 2.87 17.55
CA ASN A 126 2.42 1.70 16.66
C ASN A 126 1.74 1.96 15.31
N PHE A 127 0.78 2.91 15.27
CA PHE A 127 0.17 3.34 14.02
C PHE A 127 1.05 4.39 13.34
N GLN A 128 1.33 4.18 12.05
CA GLN A 128 2.05 5.11 11.19
C GLN A 128 1.31 5.28 9.86
N PHE A 129 1.38 6.46 9.28
CA PHE A 129 1.12 6.61 7.85
C PHE A 129 2.30 6.03 7.09
N GLU A 130 2.01 5.35 5.98
CA GLU A 130 2.99 4.83 5.05
C GLU A 130 2.92 5.66 3.76
N ASP A 131 3.81 6.64 3.62
CA ASP A 131 3.95 7.40 2.38
C ASP A 131 4.92 6.66 1.48
N ARG A 132 4.54 6.48 0.20
CA ARG A 132 5.32 5.68 -0.74
C ARG A 132 5.41 6.35 -2.09
N ILE A 133 6.62 6.39 -2.66
CA ILE A 133 6.85 6.71 -4.06
C ILE A 133 7.73 5.64 -4.69
N GLY A 134 7.59 5.41 -5.98
CA GLY A 134 8.39 4.41 -6.68
C GLY A 134 8.49 4.66 -8.18
N ALA A 135 9.39 3.93 -8.80
CA ALA A 135 9.55 3.86 -10.24
C ALA A 135 9.94 2.44 -10.63
N GLY A 136 9.49 1.99 -11.79
CA GLY A 136 9.79 0.63 -12.23
C GLY A 136 9.52 0.40 -13.71
N LEU A 137 9.70 -0.87 -14.06
CA LEU A 137 9.45 -1.42 -15.38
C LEU A 137 8.45 -2.57 -15.24
N ARG A 138 7.37 -2.51 -16.00
CA ARG A 138 6.43 -3.62 -16.19
C ARG A 138 6.80 -4.38 -17.46
N PHE A 139 6.92 -5.69 -17.36
CA PHE A 139 7.23 -6.58 -18.46
C PHE A 139 5.95 -7.09 -19.13
N ALA A 140 6.08 -7.65 -20.34
CA ALA A 140 4.99 -8.27 -21.07
C ALA A 140 4.26 -9.40 -20.30
N SER A 141 4.95 -10.03 -19.34
CA SER A 141 4.37 -11.02 -18.43
C SER A 141 3.45 -10.44 -17.36
N GLY A 142 3.36 -9.11 -17.24
CA GLY A 142 2.72 -8.41 -16.13
C GLY A 142 3.59 -8.31 -14.86
N SER A 143 4.75 -8.97 -14.81
CA SER A 143 5.70 -8.86 -13.70
C SER A 143 6.36 -7.49 -13.70
N GLU A 144 6.83 -7.04 -12.55
CA GLU A 144 7.46 -5.72 -12.41
C GLU A 144 8.77 -5.80 -11.64
N LEU A 145 9.71 -4.92 -12.00
CA LEU A 145 10.95 -4.68 -11.27
C LEU A 145 11.07 -3.18 -11.03
N GLY A 146 11.34 -2.75 -9.80
CA GLY A 146 11.40 -1.33 -9.50
C GLY A 146 12.06 -1.01 -8.17
N LEU A 147 12.12 0.29 -7.92
CA LEU A 147 12.61 0.88 -6.67
C LEU A 147 11.46 1.61 -5.99
N ARG A 148 11.40 1.53 -4.68
CA ARG A 148 10.44 2.23 -3.82
C ARG A 148 11.17 2.98 -2.72
N TYR A 149 10.65 4.13 -2.37
CA TYR A 149 11.03 4.87 -1.18
C TYR A 149 9.80 5.01 -0.28
N TYR A 150 9.99 4.75 0.99
CA TYR A 150 8.98 4.77 2.03
C TYR A 150 9.32 5.80 3.10
N HIS A 151 8.32 6.49 3.57
CA HIS A 151 8.38 7.28 4.78
C HIS A 151 7.26 6.82 5.73
N TYR A 152 7.61 6.52 6.96
CA TYR A 152 6.66 6.18 8.01
C TYR A 152 6.68 7.25 9.08
N SER A 153 5.50 7.78 9.42
CA SER A 153 5.34 8.76 10.50
C SER A 153 3.91 8.76 11.01
N ASN A 154 3.70 9.16 12.26
CA ASN A 154 2.35 9.31 12.82
C ASN A 154 1.73 10.70 12.55
N ALA A 155 2.32 11.52 11.67
CA ALA A 155 1.90 12.89 11.34
C ALA A 155 1.82 13.82 12.57
N GLY A 156 2.53 13.51 13.65
CA GLY A 156 2.52 14.31 14.89
C GLY A 156 1.30 14.07 15.78
N ILE A 157 0.54 12.99 15.55
CA ILE A 157 -0.60 12.60 16.42
C ILE A 157 -0.09 12.29 17.82
N GLU A 158 1.07 11.64 17.93
CA GLU A 158 1.76 11.36 19.20
C GLU A 158 3.24 11.76 19.12
N GLN A 159 3.84 12.05 20.29
CA GLN A 159 5.24 12.41 20.42
C GLN A 159 6.02 11.35 21.20
N PRO A 160 7.29 11.11 20.84
CA PRO A 160 8.04 11.67 19.73
C PRO A 160 7.57 11.11 18.38
N ASN A 161 7.72 11.88 17.28
CA ASN A 161 7.41 11.43 15.93
C ASN A 161 8.68 11.51 15.08
N GLN A 162 9.62 10.62 15.34
CA GLN A 162 10.91 10.63 14.64
C GLN A 162 10.83 10.01 13.24
N GLY A 163 9.82 9.18 12.99
CA GLY A 163 9.60 8.50 11.71
C GLY A 163 10.73 7.55 11.33
N ILE A 164 10.55 6.78 10.26
CA ILE A 164 11.60 5.95 9.66
C ILE A 164 11.46 5.93 8.15
N ASN A 165 12.58 5.92 7.44
CA ASN A 165 12.61 5.86 5.98
C ASN A 165 13.24 4.54 5.53
N LYS A 166 12.78 4.04 4.38
CA LYS A 166 13.30 2.83 3.73
C LYS A 166 13.38 3.04 2.22
N ALA A 167 14.51 2.70 1.61
CA ALA A 167 14.62 2.53 0.16
C ALA A 167 14.70 1.03 -0.14
N ALA A 168 13.95 0.55 -1.14
CA ALA A 168 13.85 -0.87 -1.44
C ALA A 168 13.87 -1.14 -2.95
N LEU A 169 14.53 -2.24 -3.32
CA LEU A 169 14.36 -2.91 -4.61
C LEU A 169 13.23 -3.94 -4.46
N TYR A 170 12.35 -4.00 -5.45
CA TYR A 170 11.28 -5.00 -5.44
C TYR A 170 11.14 -5.73 -6.77
N TYR A 171 10.60 -6.94 -6.68
CA TYR A 171 10.08 -7.70 -7.81
C TYR A 171 8.66 -8.14 -7.52
N ARG A 172 7.74 -7.85 -8.48
CA ARG A 172 6.34 -8.30 -8.46
C ARG A 172 6.16 -9.44 -9.44
N PHE A 173 5.61 -10.53 -8.96
CA PHE A 173 5.10 -11.63 -9.76
C PHE A 173 3.63 -11.35 -10.09
N ALA A 174 3.27 -11.32 -11.37
CA ALA A 174 1.86 -11.33 -11.79
C ALA A 174 1.28 -12.74 -11.58
N ILE A 175 0.03 -12.83 -11.17
CA ILE A 175 -0.70 -14.07 -10.90
C ILE A 175 -1.92 -14.15 -11.82
#